data_db0d10251d1d1fca297f8c12749a1053
#
_entry.id   db0d10251d1d1fca297f8c12749a1053
#
_cell.length_a   1.000
_cell.length_b   1.000
_cell.length_c   1.000
_cell.angle_alpha   90.00
_cell.angle_beta   90.00
_cell.angle_gamma   90.00
#
_symmetry.space_group_name_H-M   'P 1'
#
loop_
_entity.id
_entity.type
_entity.pdbx_description
1 polymer ?
#
loop_
_entity_poly.entity_id
_entity_poly.type
_entity_poly.pdbx_seq_one_letter_code
_entity_poly.pdbx_strand_id
1 'polypeptide(L)'
;MRLALSGRHHRALLDHLFPGDGNEAVAFALCGRARRSDLDLLVVSEVVPIPHEACRVRTPHHVSWPGTALEPILQKAAAAGLAVIKIHSHPGGYPWFSDTDDIAEAEMFPSVFGWLDTDAPMASLIMLPDGKLVGRSVREDGSGEPLSCIRVAGDDFLYWHSQAAEAATVPEHARRIAQSFGDGTVQLLRQLRIGVVGCSGTGSIVVEQLARNCIGELVLVDSDHVEHKNLNRIVNSTADDADAERPKTEVLQRAIAAMGLGTKVTAFNRDLMSVEVLQALSTCDVLFGCMDSIDGRHLLNKLASAYLVPLIDVGVRLDADGAGGIDSIWTVVNTVLPGGSSLLSRGVYDMAALEAASLRRTSQAAYDEQLKASYIKGIKVDRPAVISVNMQAAAAAVDEFLARIHPYRVMPNKTFAIRRFCLTDPDANENKEEGSACSVMSRSLGTGDQMPFLGMPNLGD
;
A
#
# COMPACT_ATOMS: atom_id res chain seq x y z
N MET A 1 -7.78 -5.84 15.24
CA MET A 1 -6.84 -4.72 14.95
C MET A 1 -5.77 -5.22 13.98
N ARG A 2 -5.31 -4.37 13.04
CA ARG A 2 -4.17 -4.63 12.12
C ARG A 2 -3.05 -3.61 12.37
N LEU A 3 -1.83 -3.95 11.95
CA LEU A 3 -0.68 -3.05 12.00
C LEU A 3 0.02 -2.99 10.65
N ALA A 4 0.45 -1.79 10.24
CA ALA A 4 1.26 -1.59 9.03
C ALA A 4 2.58 -0.89 9.34
N LEU A 5 3.66 -1.39 8.75
CA LEU A 5 5.01 -0.81 8.78
C LEU A 5 5.52 -0.58 7.36
N SER A 6 6.38 0.43 7.19
CA SER A 6 7.21 0.51 5.99
C SER A 6 8.40 -0.46 6.11
N GLY A 7 8.98 -0.88 4.98
CA GLY A 7 10.20 -1.68 4.98
C GLY A 7 11.37 -1.00 5.69
N ARG A 8 11.41 0.34 5.68
CA ARG A 8 12.43 1.12 6.40
C ARG A 8 12.26 1.03 7.91
N HIS A 9 11.02 1.13 8.42
CA HIS A 9 10.72 0.94 9.83
C HIS A 9 11.08 -0.47 10.30
N HIS A 10 10.71 -1.47 9.50
CA HIS A 10 11.03 -2.86 9.81
C HIS A 10 12.54 -3.11 9.84
N ARG A 11 13.31 -2.56 8.90
CA ARG A 11 14.77 -2.66 8.88
C ARG A 11 15.39 -1.98 10.08
N ALA A 12 14.96 -0.76 10.41
CA ALA A 12 15.47 -0.02 11.57
C ALA A 12 15.21 -0.78 12.89
N LEU A 13 14.04 -1.42 13.00
CA LEU A 13 13.74 -2.30 14.14
C LEU A 13 14.67 -3.51 14.17
N LEU A 14 14.86 -4.20 13.06
CA LEU A 14 15.71 -5.39 12.99
C LEU A 14 17.15 -5.07 13.37
N ASP A 15 17.70 -3.99 12.80
CA ASP A 15 19.08 -3.56 13.05
C ASP A 15 19.30 -3.17 14.54
N HIS A 16 18.30 -2.53 15.18
CA HIS A 16 18.39 -2.13 16.59
C HIS A 16 18.13 -3.29 17.56
N LEU A 17 17.11 -4.10 17.27
CA LEU A 17 16.66 -5.16 18.18
C LEU A 17 17.58 -6.39 18.18
N PHE A 18 18.41 -6.55 17.13
CA PHE A 18 19.35 -7.66 16.98
C PHE A 18 20.75 -7.18 16.65
N PRO A 19 21.45 -6.52 17.61
CA PRO A 19 22.80 -6.00 17.39
C PRO A 19 23.88 -7.11 17.33
N GLY A 20 23.50 -8.37 17.55
CA GLY A 20 24.40 -9.52 17.50
C GLY A 20 24.98 -9.95 18.86
N ASP A 21 24.58 -9.32 19.97
CA ASP A 21 25.05 -9.65 21.33
C ASP A 21 24.20 -10.72 22.05
N GLY A 22 23.10 -11.16 21.41
CA GLY A 22 22.20 -12.19 21.93
C GLY A 22 21.30 -11.73 23.07
N ASN A 23 21.27 -10.45 23.41
CA ASN A 23 20.43 -9.88 24.46
C ASN A 23 19.18 -9.24 23.87
N GLU A 24 18.11 -9.21 24.66
CA GLU A 24 16.90 -8.47 24.32
C GLU A 24 17.17 -6.96 24.19
N ALA A 25 16.47 -6.34 23.28
CA ALA A 25 16.44 -4.90 23.10
C ALA A 25 14.98 -4.43 22.93
N VAL A 26 14.75 -3.14 23.11
CA VAL A 26 13.41 -2.54 23.05
C VAL A 26 13.42 -1.28 22.21
N ALA A 27 12.33 -1.06 21.50
CA ALA A 27 12.01 0.17 20.79
C ALA A 27 10.53 0.51 21.01
N PHE A 28 10.19 1.76 20.77
CA PHE A 28 8.81 2.20 20.65
C PHE A 28 8.50 2.63 19.24
N ALA A 29 7.23 2.58 18.86
CA ALA A 29 6.77 3.19 17.63
C ALA A 29 5.62 4.13 17.89
N LEU A 30 5.63 5.28 17.20
CA LEU A 30 4.52 6.21 17.12
C LEU A 30 3.68 5.87 15.90
N CYS A 31 2.36 5.81 16.07
CA CYS A 31 1.47 5.32 15.03
C CYS A 31 0.28 6.24 14.83
N GLY A 32 0.00 6.58 13.56
CA GLY A 32 -1.31 7.07 13.18
C GLY A 32 -2.35 5.96 13.27
N ARG A 33 -3.62 6.33 13.28
CA ARG A 33 -4.77 5.41 13.35
C ARG A 33 -5.64 5.56 12.14
N ALA A 34 -6.24 4.46 11.70
CA ALA A 34 -7.37 4.48 10.78
C ALA A 34 -8.49 3.62 11.37
N ARG A 35 -9.68 4.21 11.53
CA ARG A 35 -10.86 3.52 12.06
C ARG A 35 -11.90 3.35 10.98
N ARG A 36 -12.36 2.13 10.78
CA ARG A 36 -13.45 1.76 9.90
C ARG A 36 -14.44 0.92 10.70
N SER A 37 -15.64 0.73 10.19
CA SER A 37 -16.68 -0.03 10.90
C SER A 37 -16.26 -1.45 11.31
N ASP A 38 -15.37 -2.06 10.51
CA ASP A 38 -14.93 -3.46 10.64
C ASP A 38 -13.40 -3.59 10.84
N LEU A 39 -12.66 -2.47 10.86
CA LEU A 39 -11.20 -2.49 10.89
C LEU A 39 -10.61 -1.33 11.68
N ASP A 40 -9.84 -1.67 12.72
CA ASP A 40 -8.89 -0.77 13.35
C ASP A 40 -7.50 -1.05 12.80
N LEU A 41 -6.84 -0.02 12.27
CA LEU A 41 -5.49 -0.09 11.71
C LEU A 41 -4.57 0.90 12.40
N LEU A 42 -3.44 0.43 12.91
CA LEU A 42 -2.30 1.25 13.33
C LEU A 42 -1.29 1.33 12.18
N VAL A 43 -0.78 2.53 11.90
CA VAL A 43 0.21 2.78 10.85
C VAL A 43 1.44 3.44 11.46
N VAL A 44 2.59 2.77 11.41
CA VAL A 44 3.81 3.28 12.03
C VAL A 44 4.31 4.52 11.29
N SER A 45 4.38 5.65 12.00
CA SER A 45 4.94 6.91 11.48
C SER A 45 6.41 7.08 11.82
N GLU A 46 6.83 6.55 12.98
CA GLU A 46 8.20 6.66 13.48
C GLU A 46 8.56 5.49 14.39
N VAL A 47 9.80 5.06 14.32
CA VAL A 47 10.40 4.11 15.26
C VAL A 47 11.39 4.86 16.15
N VAL A 48 11.24 4.69 17.46
CA VAL A 48 12.08 5.32 18.48
C VAL A 48 12.79 4.22 19.27
N PRO A 49 14.03 3.88 18.91
CA PRO A 49 14.81 2.89 19.65
C PRO A 49 15.20 3.41 21.04
N ILE A 50 15.18 2.55 22.06
CA ILE A 50 15.80 2.85 23.34
C ILE A 50 17.27 2.47 23.24
N PRO A 51 18.21 3.42 23.41
CA PRO A 51 19.64 3.12 23.32
C PRO A 51 20.04 2.00 24.29
N HIS A 52 20.87 1.07 23.81
CA HIS A 52 21.26 -0.10 24.61
C HIS A 52 21.91 0.30 25.93
N GLU A 53 22.74 1.37 25.93
CA GLU A 53 23.40 1.94 27.10
C GLU A 53 22.42 2.64 28.08
N ALA A 54 21.25 3.00 27.65
CA ALA A 54 20.19 3.56 28.48
C ALA A 54 19.38 2.48 29.21
N CYS A 55 19.47 1.22 28.79
CA CYS A 55 18.78 0.12 29.44
C CYS A 55 19.43 -0.18 30.81
N ARG A 56 18.59 -0.43 31.83
CA ARG A 56 19.04 -0.83 33.15
C ARG A 56 19.51 -2.28 33.17
N VAL A 57 18.81 -3.14 32.46
CA VAL A 57 19.11 -4.57 32.32
C VAL A 57 18.95 -4.95 30.87
N ARG A 58 19.87 -5.73 30.33
CA ARG A 58 19.77 -6.42 29.04
C ARG A 58 20.37 -7.82 29.19
N THR A 59 19.52 -8.82 29.01
CA THR A 59 19.90 -10.24 29.02
C THR A 59 19.17 -10.95 27.85
N PRO A 60 19.49 -12.22 27.57
CA PRO A 60 18.75 -12.98 26.55
C PRO A 60 17.23 -13.17 26.80
N HIS A 61 16.77 -12.87 28.02
CA HIS A 61 15.38 -13.12 28.45
C HIS A 61 14.72 -11.94 29.17
N HIS A 62 15.39 -10.80 29.25
CA HIS A 62 14.82 -9.64 29.92
C HIS A 62 15.51 -8.34 29.49
N VAL A 63 14.71 -7.33 29.20
CA VAL A 63 15.15 -5.95 28.98
C VAL A 63 14.33 -4.99 29.85
N SER A 64 15.02 -4.06 30.53
CA SER A 64 14.37 -2.98 31.27
C SER A 64 15.06 -1.65 31.03
N TRP A 65 14.30 -0.56 31.11
CA TRP A 65 14.74 0.80 30.85
C TRP A 65 14.16 1.76 31.88
N PRO A 66 14.71 2.97 32.06
CA PRO A 66 14.12 3.97 32.96
C PRO A 66 12.85 4.56 32.37
N GLY A 67 11.83 4.80 33.19
CA GLY A 67 10.57 5.41 32.76
C GLY A 67 10.74 6.78 32.10
N THR A 68 11.79 7.53 32.46
CA THR A 68 12.13 8.82 31.84
C THR A 68 12.46 8.72 30.35
N ALA A 69 12.84 7.53 29.85
CA ALA A 69 13.05 7.32 28.41
C ALA A 69 11.74 7.36 27.61
N LEU A 70 10.59 7.13 28.25
CA LEU A 70 9.25 7.23 27.64
C LEU A 70 8.72 8.66 27.55
N GLU A 71 9.12 9.56 28.44
CA GLU A 71 8.55 10.90 28.52
C GLU A 71 8.58 11.66 27.17
N PRO A 72 9.72 11.75 26.44
CA PRO A 72 9.73 12.46 25.15
C PRO A 72 8.88 11.78 24.08
N ILE A 73 8.73 10.45 24.15
CA ILE A 73 7.89 9.67 23.24
C ILE A 73 6.42 9.98 23.49
N LEU A 74 6.02 9.99 24.78
CA LEU A 74 4.64 10.29 25.17
C LEU A 74 4.27 11.75 24.91
N GLN A 75 5.20 12.70 25.14
CA GLN A 75 4.99 14.11 24.78
C GLN A 75 4.72 14.28 23.30
N LYS A 76 5.52 13.61 22.44
CA LYS A 76 5.34 13.65 21.00
C LYS A 76 4.04 12.98 20.56
N ALA A 77 3.71 11.83 21.15
CA ALA A 77 2.47 11.12 20.88
C ALA A 77 1.24 11.97 21.24
N ALA A 78 1.21 12.58 22.43
CA ALA A 78 0.13 13.45 22.89
C ALA A 78 -0.04 14.68 21.98
N ALA A 79 1.06 15.35 21.61
CA ALA A 79 1.03 16.53 20.75
C ALA A 79 0.47 16.26 19.34
N ALA A 80 0.65 15.04 18.84
CA ALA A 80 0.25 14.64 17.48
C ALA A 80 -0.95 13.67 17.45
N GLY A 81 -1.55 13.32 18.59
CA GLY A 81 -2.67 12.37 18.67
C GLY A 81 -2.31 10.95 18.19
N LEU A 82 -1.06 10.51 18.43
CA LEU A 82 -0.56 9.23 17.95
C LEU A 82 -0.73 8.12 18.99
N ALA A 83 -0.85 6.90 18.52
CA ALA A 83 -0.74 5.70 19.34
C ALA A 83 0.71 5.37 19.63
N VAL A 84 0.94 4.67 20.75
CA VAL A 84 2.26 4.15 21.15
C VAL A 84 2.26 2.63 21.10
N ILE A 85 3.29 2.06 20.48
CA ILE A 85 3.53 0.62 20.44
C ILE A 85 4.86 0.31 21.12
N LYS A 86 4.88 -0.66 22.03
CA LYS A 86 6.10 -1.27 22.55
C LYS A 86 6.54 -2.40 21.63
N ILE A 87 7.83 -2.47 21.32
CA ILE A 87 8.40 -3.55 20.50
C ILE A 87 9.68 -4.03 21.17
N HIS A 88 9.79 -5.32 21.45
CA HIS A 88 11.03 -5.89 21.98
C HIS A 88 11.43 -7.16 21.21
N SER A 89 12.68 -7.55 21.33
CA SER A 89 13.18 -8.75 20.66
C SER A 89 13.12 -9.97 21.55
N HIS A 90 12.90 -11.14 20.94
CA HIS A 90 13.13 -12.45 21.56
C HIS A 90 14.29 -13.16 20.82
N PRO A 91 15.55 -12.97 21.23
CA PRO A 91 16.71 -13.56 20.56
C PRO A 91 16.68 -15.08 20.47
N GLY A 92 16.01 -15.75 21.42
CA GLY A 92 15.78 -17.19 21.42
C GLY A 92 14.74 -17.68 20.42
N GLY A 93 14.05 -16.78 19.66
CA GLY A 93 13.05 -17.15 18.66
C GLY A 93 11.70 -17.59 19.22
N TYR A 94 11.43 -17.36 20.51
CA TYR A 94 10.15 -17.73 21.14
C TYR A 94 9.04 -16.73 20.72
N PRO A 95 7.96 -17.18 20.06
CA PRO A 95 6.98 -16.28 19.45
C PRO A 95 5.79 -15.91 20.36
N TRP A 96 5.93 -16.10 21.68
CA TRP A 96 4.88 -15.83 22.65
C TRP A 96 5.33 -14.82 23.69
N PHE A 97 4.41 -14.00 24.20
CA PHE A 97 4.65 -13.14 25.35
C PHE A 97 4.87 -14.02 26.61
N SER A 98 5.90 -13.69 27.38
CA SER A 98 6.21 -14.35 28.65
C SER A 98 5.42 -13.72 29.81
N ASP A 99 5.37 -14.40 30.96
CA ASP A 99 4.81 -13.83 32.19
C ASP A 99 5.51 -12.53 32.60
N THR A 100 6.81 -12.42 32.30
CA THR A 100 7.59 -11.19 32.53
C THR A 100 7.11 -10.05 31.65
N ASP A 101 6.79 -10.32 30.37
CA ASP A 101 6.21 -9.33 29.48
C ASP A 101 4.86 -8.86 29.95
N ASP A 102 4.01 -9.79 30.41
CA ASP A 102 2.67 -9.48 30.90
C ASP A 102 2.73 -8.57 32.13
N ILE A 103 3.61 -8.86 33.09
CA ILE A 103 3.83 -8.02 34.28
C ILE A 103 4.33 -6.62 33.89
N ALA A 104 5.35 -6.56 33.04
CA ALA A 104 5.93 -5.28 32.60
C ALA A 104 4.94 -4.41 31.84
N GLU A 105 4.07 -5.03 31.04
CA GLU A 105 3.03 -4.32 30.29
C GLU A 105 1.88 -3.85 31.17
N ALA A 106 1.48 -4.65 32.15
CA ALA A 106 0.48 -4.26 33.14
C ALA A 106 0.94 -3.08 34.03
N GLU A 107 2.25 -2.91 34.24
CA GLU A 107 2.81 -1.75 34.96
C GLU A 107 2.94 -0.52 34.04
N MET A 108 3.32 -0.70 32.79
CA MET A 108 3.65 0.41 31.89
C MET A 108 2.40 1.05 31.24
N PHE A 109 1.51 0.25 30.63
CA PHE A 109 0.45 0.75 29.79
C PHE A 109 -0.57 1.65 30.51
N PRO A 110 -0.96 1.42 31.79
CA PRO A 110 -1.82 2.36 32.50
C PRO A 110 -1.25 3.78 32.53
N SER A 111 0.07 3.94 32.68
CA SER A 111 0.73 5.24 32.60
C SER A 111 0.70 5.85 31.20
N VAL A 112 0.82 5.01 30.15
CA VAL A 112 0.73 5.46 28.75
C VAL A 112 -0.68 5.96 28.45
N PHE A 113 -1.72 5.21 28.82
CA PHE A 113 -3.12 5.60 28.64
C PHE A 113 -3.46 6.90 29.40
N GLY A 114 -3.06 6.98 30.69
CA GLY A 114 -3.26 8.18 31.49
C GLY A 114 -2.54 9.42 30.96
N TRP A 115 -1.34 9.27 30.39
CA TRP A 115 -0.60 10.38 29.79
C TRP A 115 -1.25 10.88 28.50
N LEU A 116 -1.75 9.95 27.67
CA LEU A 116 -2.33 10.27 26.38
C LEU A 116 -3.83 10.64 26.45
N ASP A 117 -4.45 10.50 27.63
CA ASP A 117 -5.88 10.76 27.86
C ASP A 117 -6.77 10.12 26.78
N THR A 118 -6.63 8.80 26.59
CA THR A 118 -7.30 8.04 25.54
C THR A 118 -7.65 6.63 26.00
N ASP A 119 -8.80 6.12 25.56
CA ASP A 119 -9.24 4.72 25.69
C ASP A 119 -8.92 3.86 24.45
N ALA A 120 -8.39 4.50 23.40
CA ALA A 120 -8.11 3.86 22.13
C ALA A 120 -6.98 2.82 22.26
N PRO A 121 -7.18 1.57 21.83
CA PRO A 121 -6.21 0.49 22.03
C PRO A 121 -4.82 0.83 21.49
N MET A 122 -3.80 0.47 22.24
CA MET A 122 -2.38 0.47 21.85
C MET A 122 -1.98 -0.92 21.33
N ALA A 123 -0.69 -1.19 21.17
CA ALA A 123 -0.23 -2.53 20.86
C ALA A 123 1.15 -2.82 21.49
N SER A 124 1.43 -4.11 21.67
CA SER A 124 2.74 -4.62 22.02
C SER A 124 3.17 -5.70 21.04
N LEU A 125 4.46 -5.71 20.69
CA LEU A 125 5.03 -6.57 19.67
C LEU A 125 6.30 -7.26 20.15
N ILE A 126 6.49 -8.48 19.68
CA ILE A 126 7.73 -9.23 19.75
C ILE A 126 8.30 -9.31 18.34
N MET A 127 9.60 -9.04 18.18
CA MET A 127 10.33 -9.30 16.95
C MET A 127 11.21 -10.53 17.13
N LEU A 128 11.19 -11.44 16.17
CA LEU A 128 11.99 -12.67 16.14
C LEU A 128 13.27 -12.47 15.31
N PRO A 129 14.28 -13.33 15.44
CA PRO A 129 15.58 -13.18 14.74
C PRO A 129 15.48 -13.18 13.22
N ASP A 130 14.45 -13.80 12.64
CA ASP A 130 14.14 -13.80 11.21
C ASP A 130 13.40 -12.52 10.74
N GLY A 131 13.18 -11.56 11.65
CA GLY A 131 12.44 -10.33 11.41
C GLY A 131 10.93 -10.48 11.50
N LYS A 132 10.38 -11.67 11.78
CA LYS A 132 8.96 -11.87 11.98
C LYS A 132 8.47 -11.09 13.19
N LEU A 133 7.30 -10.48 13.05
CA LEU A 133 6.61 -9.77 14.12
C LEU A 133 5.38 -10.57 14.59
N VAL A 134 5.22 -10.65 15.89
CA VAL A 134 4.03 -11.16 16.59
C VAL A 134 3.54 -10.06 17.50
N GLY A 135 2.24 -9.84 17.60
CA GLY A 135 1.72 -8.73 18.38
C GLY A 135 0.31 -8.93 18.90
N ARG A 136 0.01 -8.14 19.93
CA ARG A 136 -1.32 -8.04 20.52
C ARG A 136 -1.74 -6.59 20.69
N SER A 137 -3.05 -6.34 20.63
CA SER A 137 -3.61 -5.07 21.10
C SER A 137 -3.52 -5.01 22.62
N VAL A 138 -3.44 -3.81 23.17
CA VAL A 138 -3.48 -3.55 24.62
C VAL A 138 -4.54 -2.48 24.86
N ARG A 139 -5.48 -2.76 25.75
CA ARG A 139 -6.52 -1.82 26.20
C ARG A 139 -6.18 -1.27 27.57
N GLU A 140 -6.87 -0.21 27.99
CA GLU A 140 -6.66 0.45 29.26
C GLU A 140 -6.85 -0.49 30.46
N ASP A 141 -7.79 -1.44 30.36
CA ASP A 141 -8.06 -2.47 31.39
C ASP A 141 -7.04 -3.61 31.42
N GLY A 142 -6.00 -3.52 30.61
CA GLY A 142 -4.97 -4.56 30.45
C GLY A 142 -5.38 -5.73 29.55
N SER A 143 -6.59 -5.76 29.05
CA SER A 143 -7.04 -6.79 28.11
C SER A 143 -6.41 -6.59 26.72
N GLY A 144 -6.25 -7.66 25.97
CA GLY A 144 -5.73 -7.59 24.62
C GLY A 144 -6.01 -8.84 23.80
N GLU A 145 -6.01 -8.68 22.50
CA GLU A 145 -6.20 -9.75 21.53
C GLU A 145 -5.07 -9.76 20.52
N PRO A 146 -4.69 -10.92 19.97
CA PRO A 146 -3.71 -10.97 18.89
C PRO A 146 -4.07 -10.02 17.75
N LEU A 147 -3.09 -9.31 17.21
CA LEU A 147 -3.28 -8.51 15.99
C LEU A 147 -3.66 -9.44 14.85
N SER A 148 -4.77 -9.17 14.17
CA SER A 148 -5.26 -10.04 13.10
C SER A 148 -4.30 -10.14 11.92
N CYS A 149 -3.54 -9.08 11.64
CA CYS A 149 -2.49 -9.06 10.62
C CYS A 149 -1.47 -7.96 10.92
N ILE A 150 -0.20 -8.28 10.74
CA ILE A 150 0.91 -7.32 10.68
C ILE A 150 1.44 -7.36 9.27
N ARG A 151 1.54 -6.18 8.61
CA ARG A 151 2.07 -6.07 7.25
C ARG A 151 3.29 -5.16 7.19
N VAL A 152 4.25 -5.52 6.32
CA VAL A 152 5.42 -4.68 6.01
C VAL A 152 5.44 -4.39 4.51
N ALA A 153 5.34 -3.10 4.17
CA ALA A 153 5.46 -2.60 2.81
C ALA A 153 6.94 -2.29 2.52
N GLY A 154 7.70 -3.30 2.15
CA GLY A 154 9.12 -3.23 1.83
C GLY A 154 9.44 -3.72 0.42
N ASP A 155 10.73 -4.02 0.17
CA ASP A 155 11.14 -4.61 -1.10
C ASP A 155 10.42 -5.93 -1.36
N ASP A 156 10.24 -6.74 -0.32
CA ASP A 156 9.30 -7.85 -0.28
C ASP A 156 8.09 -7.44 0.57
N PHE A 157 6.89 -7.91 0.19
CA PHE A 157 5.67 -7.63 0.94
C PHE A 157 5.46 -8.76 1.95
N LEU A 158 5.59 -8.43 3.24
CA LEU A 158 5.46 -9.40 4.32
C LEU A 158 4.10 -9.27 5.00
N TYR A 159 3.48 -10.40 5.28
CA TYR A 159 2.20 -10.48 5.99
C TYR A 159 2.25 -11.61 7.03
N TRP A 160 1.93 -11.27 8.26
CA TRP A 160 1.81 -12.24 9.36
C TRP A 160 0.41 -12.16 9.97
N HIS A 161 -0.37 -13.20 9.75
CA HIS A 161 -1.72 -13.33 10.29
C HIS A 161 -1.69 -14.13 11.60
N SER A 162 -2.48 -13.69 12.62
CA SER A 162 -2.55 -14.36 13.93
C SER A 162 -3.24 -15.72 13.86
N GLN A 163 -4.26 -15.82 13.00
CA GLN A 163 -4.88 -17.09 12.68
C GLN A 163 -4.17 -17.65 11.45
N ALA A 164 -3.47 -18.77 11.63
CA ALA A 164 -3.19 -19.62 10.47
C ALA A 164 -4.54 -19.84 9.79
N ALA A 165 -4.67 -19.49 8.51
CA ALA A 165 -5.84 -19.94 7.77
C ALA A 165 -5.99 -21.42 8.11
N GLU A 166 -7.12 -21.81 8.73
CA GLU A 166 -7.43 -23.23 8.87
C GLU A 166 -7.02 -23.86 7.56
N ALA A 167 -6.38 -25.03 7.59
CA ALA A 167 -5.79 -25.66 6.41
C ALA A 167 -6.85 -25.86 5.33
N ALA A 168 -7.31 -24.74 4.79
CA ALA A 168 -8.33 -24.68 3.75
C ALA A 168 -7.69 -25.34 2.53
N THR A 169 -8.23 -26.45 2.12
CA THR A 169 -7.78 -27.16 0.93
C THR A 169 -7.72 -26.19 -0.23
N VAL A 170 -6.58 -26.18 -0.93
CA VAL A 170 -6.41 -25.37 -2.13
C VAL A 170 -7.49 -25.77 -3.14
N PRO A 171 -8.32 -24.83 -3.61
CA PRO A 171 -9.38 -25.13 -4.57
C PRO A 171 -8.79 -25.70 -5.87
N GLU A 172 -9.57 -26.48 -6.59
CA GLU A 172 -9.09 -27.13 -7.82
C GLU A 172 -8.56 -26.12 -8.85
N HIS A 173 -9.24 -25.01 -9.04
CA HIS A 173 -8.82 -23.96 -9.96
C HIS A 173 -7.49 -23.28 -9.56
N ALA A 174 -7.10 -23.33 -8.29
CA ALA A 174 -5.85 -22.75 -7.78
C ALA A 174 -4.67 -23.76 -7.76
N ARG A 175 -4.91 -25.05 -8.05
CA ARG A 175 -3.87 -26.09 -7.98
C ARG A 175 -2.63 -25.79 -8.82
N ARG A 176 -2.80 -25.20 -10.02
CA ARG A 176 -1.68 -24.84 -10.89
C ARG A 176 -0.83 -23.72 -10.29
N ILE A 177 -1.46 -22.76 -9.63
CA ILE A 177 -0.78 -21.66 -8.92
C ILE A 177 -0.03 -22.24 -7.72
N ALA A 178 -0.67 -23.12 -6.94
CA ALA A 178 -0.05 -23.80 -5.81
C ALA A 178 1.14 -24.67 -6.19
N GLN A 179 1.09 -25.34 -7.35
CA GLN A 179 2.23 -26.09 -7.89
C GLN A 179 3.44 -25.19 -8.19
N SER A 180 3.19 -23.91 -8.55
CA SER A 180 4.26 -22.96 -8.90
C SER A 180 4.77 -22.19 -7.67
N PHE A 181 3.88 -21.73 -6.80
CA PHE A 181 4.21 -20.82 -5.70
C PHE A 181 4.02 -21.43 -4.30
N GLY A 182 3.52 -22.66 -4.20
CA GLY A 182 3.19 -23.32 -2.94
C GLY A 182 1.81 -22.95 -2.39
N ASP A 183 1.27 -23.84 -1.53
CA ASP A 183 -0.05 -23.69 -0.92
C ASP A 183 -0.14 -22.45 -0.03
N GLY A 184 0.93 -22.14 0.71
CA GLY A 184 0.99 -20.96 1.60
C GLY A 184 0.83 -19.64 0.84
N THR A 185 1.41 -19.53 -0.37
CA THR A 185 1.25 -18.33 -1.21
C THR A 185 -0.19 -18.19 -1.69
N VAL A 186 -0.84 -19.30 -2.11
CA VAL A 186 -2.26 -19.26 -2.50
C VAL A 186 -3.15 -18.86 -1.32
N GLN A 187 -2.88 -19.40 -0.14
CA GLN A 187 -3.62 -19.04 1.08
C GLN A 187 -3.44 -17.55 1.41
N LEU A 188 -2.23 -17.01 1.29
CA LEU A 188 -1.96 -15.59 1.47
C LEU A 188 -2.72 -14.75 0.45
N LEU A 189 -2.63 -15.05 -0.85
CA LEU A 189 -3.33 -14.31 -1.91
C LEU A 189 -4.83 -14.23 -1.66
N ARG A 190 -5.44 -15.31 -1.14
CA ARG A 190 -6.87 -15.37 -0.78
C ARG A 190 -7.26 -14.53 0.42
N GLN A 191 -6.32 -14.07 1.22
CA GLN A 191 -6.54 -13.19 2.36
C GLN A 191 -6.33 -11.71 2.02
N LEU A 192 -5.70 -11.43 0.87
CA LEU A 192 -5.38 -10.06 0.48
C LEU A 192 -6.60 -9.32 -0.08
N ARG A 193 -6.65 -8.03 0.25
CA ARG A 193 -7.56 -7.03 -0.31
C ARG A 193 -6.76 -6.06 -1.17
N ILE A 194 -7.06 -6.01 -2.47
CA ILE A 194 -6.29 -5.21 -3.43
C ILE A 194 -7.18 -4.14 -4.04
N GLY A 195 -6.70 -2.90 -4.05
CA GLY A 195 -7.35 -1.77 -4.71
C GLY A 195 -6.84 -1.61 -6.14
N VAL A 196 -7.76 -1.47 -7.10
CA VAL A 196 -7.44 -1.14 -8.49
C VAL A 196 -8.17 0.14 -8.87
N VAL A 197 -7.40 1.19 -9.18
CA VAL A 197 -7.92 2.50 -9.52
C VAL A 197 -7.67 2.78 -10.99
N GLY A 198 -8.76 2.97 -11.75
CA GLY A 198 -8.78 2.98 -13.20
C GLY A 198 -9.09 1.58 -13.76
N CYS A 199 -10.31 1.39 -14.26
CA CYS A 199 -10.86 0.11 -14.74
C CYS A 199 -11.00 0.06 -16.27
N SER A 200 -10.16 0.82 -16.99
CA SER A 200 -10.15 0.86 -18.44
C SER A 200 -9.17 -0.18 -19.03
N GLY A 201 -8.50 0.11 -20.16
CA GLY A 201 -7.68 -0.83 -20.91
C GLY A 201 -6.66 -1.61 -20.08
N THR A 202 -5.85 -0.94 -19.26
CA THR A 202 -4.84 -1.62 -18.42
C THR A 202 -5.47 -2.21 -17.16
N GLY A 203 -6.33 -1.43 -16.47
CA GLY A 203 -6.90 -1.85 -15.20
C GLY A 203 -7.85 -3.04 -15.33
N SER A 204 -8.65 -3.13 -16.39
CA SER A 204 -9.51 -4.29 -16.60
C SER A 204 -8.72 -5.60 -16.73
N ILE A 205 -7.53 -5.55 -17.35
CA ILE A 205 -6.63 -6.70 -17.48
C ILE A 205 -5.94 -7.02 -16.16
N VAL A 206 -5.54 -6.02 -15.36
CA VAL A 206 -5.01 -6.24 -14.01
C VAL A 206 -6.05 -6.93 -13.14
N VAL A 207 -7.30 -6.44 -13.15
CA VAL A 207 -8.43 -7.03 -12.40
C VAL A 207 -8.68 -8.49 -12.79
N GLU A 208 -8.70 -8.81 -14.09
CA GLU A 208 -8.83 -10.17 -14.61
C GLU A 208 -7.72 -11.09 -14.08
N GLN A 209 -6.46 -10.64 -14.15
CA GLN A 209 -5.30 -11.42 -13.70
C GLN A 209 -5.32 -11.63 -12.17
N LEU A 210 -5.65 -10.59 -11.38
CA LEU A 210 -5.73 -10.69 -9.93
C LEU A 210 -6.80 -11.67 -9.48
N ALA A 211 -8.00 -11.62 -10.09
CA ALA A 211 -9.08 -12.56 -9.81
C ALA A 211 -8.66 -14.00 -10.13
N ARG A 212 -8.01 -14.24 -11.27
CA ARG A 212 -7.50 -15.56 -11.65
C ARG A 212 -6.35 -16.04 -10.78
N ASN A 213 -5.57 -15.14 -10.19
CA ASN A 213 -4.56 -15.45 -9.17
C ASN A 213 -5.17 -15.63 -7.76
N CYS A 214 -6.49 -15.77 -7.65
CA CYS A 214 -7.20 -16.09 -6.41
C CYS A 214 -7.11 -15.01 -5.33
N ILE A 215 -7.00 -13.72 -5.70
CA ILE A 215 -7.09 -12.64 -4.72
C ILE A 215 -8.44 -12.70 -4.00
N GLY A 216 -8.41 -12.56 -2.67
CA GLY A 216 -9.60 -12.70 -1.84
C GLY A 216 -10.61 -11.58 -2.04
N GLU A 217 -10.16 -10.33 -2.15
CA GLU A 217 -11.04 -9.18 -2.36
C GLU A 217 -10.40 -8.13 -3.28
N LEU A 218 -11.21 -7.56 -4.16
CA LEU A 218 -10.85 -6.44 -5.03
C LEU A 218 -11.74 -5.23 -4.73
N VAL A 219 -11.11 -4.06 -4.57
CA VAL A 219 -11.76 -2.76 -4.50
C VAL A 219 -11.53 -2.05 -5.82
N LEU A 220 -12.57 -1.90 -6.62
CA LEU A 220 -12.51 -1.31 -7.96
C LEU A 220 -13.02 0.13 -7.93
N VAL A 221 -12.24 1.06 -8.50
CA VAL A 221 -12.58 2.49 -8.53
C VAL A 221 -12.42 3.02 -9.94
N ASP A 222 -13.51 3.50 -10.51
CA ASP A 222 -13.55 4.22 -11.80
C ASP A 222 -14.87 4.97 -11.88
N SER A 223 -14.87 6.23 -12.27
CA SER A 223 -16.08 7.05 -12.42
C SER A 223 -16.70 6.97 -13.82
N ASP A 224 -16.03 6.33 -14.77
CA ASP A 224 -16.44 6.32 -16.16
C ASP A 224 -17.36 5.14 -16.49
N HIS A 225 -18.06 5.31 -17.60
CA HIS A 225 -18.93 4.30 -18.21
C HIS A 225 -18.26 3.69 -19.45
N VAL A 226 -18.73 2.53 -19.86
CA VAL A 226 -18.26 1.87 -21.09
C VAL A 226 -18.84 2.62 -22.29
N GLU A 227 -17.99 2.95 -23.25
CA GLU A 227 -18.33 3.55 -24.52
C GLU A 227 -17.88 2.62 -25.67
N HIS A 228 -18.49 2.71 -26.85
CA HIS A 228 -18.10 1.90 -28.02
C HIS A 228 -16.59 2.00 -28.36
N LYS A 229 -15.98 3.19 -28.20
CA LYS A 229 -14.53 3.37 -28.41
C LYS A 229 -13.65 2.62 -27.40
N ASN A 230 -14.24 2.09 -26.32
CA ASN A 230 -13.53 1.36 -25.29
C ASN A 230 -13.52 -0.17 -25.52
N LEU A 231 -14.44 -0.69 -26.34
CA LEU A 231 -14.65 -2.13 -26.55
C LEU A 231 -13.41 -2.84 -27.12
N ASN A 232 -12.52 -2.11 -27.77
CA ASN A 232 -11.28 -2.64 -28.33
C ASN A 232 -10.22 -2.97 -27.28
N ARG A 233 -10.40 -2.58 -25.98
CA ARG A 233 -9.38 -2.73 -24.95
C ARG A 233 -9.87 -3.01 -23.54
N ILE A 234 -11.15 -2.79 -23.21
CA ILE A 234 -11.71 -3.17 -21.90
C ILE A 234 -12.14 -4.63 -21.99
N VAL A 235 -11.45 -5.52 -21.30
CA VAL A 235 -11.79 -6.94 -21.26
C VAL A 235 -13.14 -7.15 -20.57
N ASN A 236 -13.90 -8.14 -21.04
CA ASN A 236 -15.23 -8.49 -20.54
C ASN A 236 -16.35 -7.44 -20.82
N SER A 237 -16.07 -6.37 -21.57
CA SER A 237 -17.09 -5.44 -22.03
C SER A 237 -17.71 -5.91 -23.34
N THR A 238 -18.98 -5.59 -23.53
CA THR A 238 -19.79 -5.95 -24.72
C THR A 238 -20.42 -4.70 -25.35
N ALA A 239 -20.94 -4.84 -26.56
CA ALA A 239 -21.71 -3.77 -27.21
C ALA A 239 -22.92 -3.35 -26.36
N ASP A 240 -23.63 -4.32 -25.77
CA ASP A 240 -24.77 -4.05 -24.88
C ASP A 240 -24.38 -3.23 -23.66
N ASP A 241 -23.13 -3.38 -23.15
CA ASP A 241 -22.62 -2.58 -22.05
C ASP A 241 -22.37 -1.12 -22.48
N ALA A 242 -21.90 -0.92 -23.72
CA ALA A 242 -21.68 0.40 -24.28
C ALA A 242 -23.01 1.10 -24.62
N ASP A 243 -23.97 0.36 -25.17
CA ASP A 243 -25.31 0.88 -25.45
C ASP A 243 -26.08 1.29 -24.19
N ALA A 244 -25.82 0.56 -23.08
CA ALA A 244 -26.44 0.84 -21.79
C ALA A 244 -25.62 1.82 -20.93
N GLU A 245 -24.51 2.36 -21.45
CA GLU A 245 -23.56 3.21 -20.69
C GLU A 245 -23.26 2.64 -19.31
N ARG A 246 -22.96 1.33 -19.25
CA ARG A 246 -22.75 0.64 -17.97
C ARG A 246 -21.45 1.09 -17.30
N PRO A 247 -21.43 1.33 -15.96
CA PRO A 247 -20.20 1.64 -15.24
C PRO A 247 -19.11 0.59 -15.48
N LYS A 248 -17.87 1.01 -15.75
CA LYS A 248 -16.76 0.09 -16.01
C LYS A 248 -16.54 -0.87 -14.84
N THR A 249 -16.68 -0.39 -13.60
CA THR A 249 -16.54 -1.18 -12.38
C THR A 249 -17.58 -2.28 -12.26
N GLU A 250 -18.84 -2.02 -12.68
CA GLU A 250 -19.93 -3.00 -12.67
C GLU A 250 -19.71 -4.12 -13.70
N VAL A 251 -19.20 -3.76 -14.90
CA VAL A 251 -18.87 -4.75 -15.94
C VAL A 251 -17.85 -5.76 -15.40
N LEU A 252 -16.79 -5.27 -14.74
CA LEU A 252 -15.76 -6.12 -14.15
C LEU A 252 -16.28 -6.92 -12.95
N GLN A 253 -17.10 -6.31 -12.09
CA GLN A 253 -17.72 -7.01 -10.96
C GLN A 253 -18.58 -8.18 -11.45
N ARG A 254 -19.42 -7.97 -12.47
CA ARG A 254 -20.22 -9.01 -13.11
C ARG A 254 -19.33 -10.13 -13.69
N ALA A 255 -18.26 -9.76 -14.38
CA ALA A 255 -17.35 -10.73 -14.98
C ALA A 255 -16.67 -11.60 -13.92
N ILE A 256 -16.16 -11.01 -12.82
CA ILE A 256 -15.52 -11.75 -11.73
C ILE A 256 -16.53 -12.68 -11.05
N ALA A 257 -17.75 -12.21 -10.79
CA ALA A 257 -18.81 -13.05 -10.23
C ALA A 257 -19.11 -14.26 -11.13
N ALA A 258 -19.13 -14.07 -12.45
CA ALA A 258 -19.35 -15.13 -13.43
C ALA A 258 -18.20 -16.16 -13.49
N MET A 259 -16.96 -15.79 -13.13
CA MET A 259 -15.83 -16.72 -13.04
C MET A 259 -16.01 -17.75 -11.92
N GLY A 260 -16.71 -17.43 -10.83
CA GLY A 260 -16.96 -18.34 -9.72
C GLY A 260 -15.72 -18.74 -8.93
N LEU A 261 -14.64 -17.91 -8.94
CA LEU A 261 -13.36 -18.22 -8.28
C LEU A 261 -13.31 -17.80 -6.79
N GLY A 262 -14.36 -17.14 -6.29
CA GLY A 262 -14.50 -16.76 -4.88
C GLY A 262 -13.94 -15.38 -4.53
N THR A 263 -13.39 -14.61 -5.49
CA THR A 263 -12.96 -13.22 -5.28
C THR A 263 -14.18 -12.33 -5.00
N LYS A 264 -14.15 -11.62 -3.87
CA LYS A 264 -15.15 -10.59 -3.53
C LYS A 264 -14.81 -9.28 -4.25
N VAL A 265 -15.83 -8.55 -4.68
CA VAL A 265 -15.63 -7.25 -5.37
C VAL A 265 -16.47 -6.18 -4.70
N THR A 266 -15.81 -5.12 -4.26
CA THR A 266 -16.42 -3.85 -3.86
C THR A 266 -16.16 -2.85 -4.98
N ALA A 267 -17.22 -2.41 -5.66
CA ALA A 267 -17.15 -1.54 -6.84
C ALA A 267 -17.61 -0.12 -6.50
N PHE A 268 -16.79 0.88 -6.82
CA PHE A 268 -17.10 2.29 -6.68
C PHE A 268 -17.13 2.95 -8.06
N ASN A 269 -18.33 3.23 -8.55
CA ASN A 269 -18.55 4.10 -9.70
C ASN A 269 -18.54 5.56 -9.24
N ARG A 270 -17.39 6.02 -8.76
CA ARG A 270 -17.20 7.34 -8.16
C ARG A 270 -15.80 7.88 -8.45
N ASP A 271 -15.68 9.21 -8.34
CA ASP A 271 -14.39 9.88 -8.40
C ASP A 271 -13.49 9.44 -7.22
N LEU A 272 -12.21 9.31 -7.48
CA LEU A 272 -11.19 8.97 -6.48
C LEU A 272 -11.11 10.00 -5.34
N MET A 273 -11.50 11.26 -5.58
CA MET A 273 -11.52 12.32 -4.54
C MET A 273 -12.62 12.12 -3.49
N SER A 274 -13.49 11.13 -3.62
CA SER A 274 -14.48 10.80 -2.60
C SER A 274 -13.80 10.23 -1.35
N VAL A 275 -14.12 10.78 -0.18
CA VAL A 275 -13.59 10.31 1.12
C VAL A 275 -13.93 8.83 1.35
N GLU A 276 -15.15 8.40 1.01
CA GLU A 276 -15.59 7.01 1.11
C GLU A 276 -14.69 6.08 0.29
N VAL A 277 -14.35 6.46 -0.95
CA VAL A 277 -13.45 5.70 -1.82
C VAL A 277 -12.05 5.62 -1.22
N LEU A 278 -11.51 6.74 -0.76
CA LEU A 278 -10.18 6.79 -0.15
C LEU A 278 -10.11 5.98 1.15
N GLN A 279 -11.17 6.02 1.95
CA GLN A 279 -11.29 5.19 3.15
C GLN A 279 -11.31 3.70 2.82
N ALA A 280 -12.03 3.28 1.77
CA ALA A 280 -12.02 1.90 1.32
C ALA A 280 -10.63 1.47 0.81
N LEU A 281 -9.96 2.31 0.02
CA LEU A 281 -8.61 2.06 -0.48
C LEU A 281 -7.55 2.02 0.63
N SER A 282 -7.72 2.80 1.70
CA SER A 282 -6.78 2.82 2.84
C SER A 282 -6.70 1.48 3.58
N THR A 283 -7.71 0.63 3.45
CA THR A 283 -7.75 -0.71 4.05
C THR A 283 -7.15 -1.80 3.16
N CYS A 284 -6.81 -1.49 1.91
CA CYS A 284 -6.19 -2.42 0.99
C CYS A 284 -4.76 -2.78 1.39
N ASP A 285 -4.32 -3.96 1.00
CA ASP A 285 -2.98 -4.45 1.24
C ASP A 285 -1.99 -4.00 0.17
N VAL A 286 -2.47 -3.80 -1.07
CA VAL A 286 -1.72 -3.25 -2.20
C VAL A 286 -2.66 -2.42 -3.07
N LEU A 287 -2.15 -1.36 -3.69
CA LEU A 287 -2.87 -0.54 -4.66
C LEU A 287 -2.26 -0.69 -6.06
N PHE A 288 -3.11 -0.79 -7.07
CA PHE A 288 -2.75 -0.66 -8.47
C PHE A 288 -3.31 0.66 -9.01
N GLY A 289 -2.41 1.53 -9.48
CA GLY A 289 -2.75 2.77 -10.18
C GLY A 289 -2.73 2.54 -11.68
N CYS A 290 -3.90 2.37 -12.29
CA CYS A 290 -4.07 2.13 -13.72
C CYS A 290 -4.71 3.33 -14.44
N MET A 291 -4.53 4.53 -13.89
CA MET A 291 -5.07 5.78 -14.40
C MET A 291 -3.99 6.62 -15.07
N ASP A 292 -4.40 7.56 -15.88
CA ASP A 292 -3.51 8.51 -16.54
C ASP A 292 -3.58 9.94 -15.97
N SER A 293 -4.49 10.21 -15.02
CA SER A 293 -4.63 11.51 -14.38
C SER A 293 -3.48 11.78 -13.39
N ILE A 294 -2.91 12.99 -13.48
CA ILE A 294 -1.79 13.42 -12.63
C ILE A 294 -2.23 13.61 -11.19
N ASP A 295 -3.36 14.26 -10.99
CA ASP A 295 -3.97 14.50 -9.67
C ASP A 295 -4.37 13.18 -8.98
N GLY A 296 -4.91 12.22 -9.72
CA GLY A 296 -5.20 10.88 -9.21
C GLY A 296 -3.93 10.15 -8.77
N ARG A 297 -2.86 10.17 -9.57
CA ARG A 297 -1.55 9.61 -9.20
C ARG A 297 -0.97 10.26 -7.95
N HIS A 298 -1.09 11.59 -7.84
CA HIS A 298 -0.64 12.31 -6.65
C HIS A 298 -1.41 11.89 -5.40
N LEU A 299 -2.73 11.75 -5.51
CA LEU A 299 -3.59 11.33 -4.42
C LEU A 299 -3.29 9.90 -3.97
N LEU A 300 -3.07 8.96 -4.91
CA LEU A 300 -2.63 7.60 -4.57
C LEU A 300 -1.27 7.57 -3.89
N ASN A 301 -0.31 8.42 -4.29
CA ASN A 301 0.96 8.58 -3.59
C ASN A 301 0.77 9.01 -2.12
N LYS A 302 -0.11 10.00 -1.88
CA LYS A 302 -0.41 10.46 -0.52
C LYS A 302 -1.06 9.36 0.30
N LEU A 303 -2.05 8.66 -0.27
CA LEU A 303 -2.73 7.54 0.38
C LEU A 303 -1.73 6.42 0.74
N ALA A 304 -0.88 6.04 -0.21
CA ALA A 304 0.16 5.03 -0.01
C ALA A 304 1.09 5.38 1.16
N SER A 305 1.49 6.65 1.26
CA SER A 305 2.34 7.14 2.35
C SER A 305 1.60 7.17 3.69
N ALA A 306 0.39 7.74 3.72
CA ALA A 306 -0.37 7.92 4.95
C ALA A 306 -0.78 6.60 5.62
N TYR A 307 -1.11 5.60 4.82
CA TYR A 307 -1.59 4.29 5.32
C TYR A 307 -0.59 3.16 5.14
N LEU A 308 0.64 3.46 4.71
CA LEU A 308 1.72 2.49 4.49
C LEU A 308 1.29 1.34 3.56
N VAL A 309 0.60 1.67 2.47
CA VAL A 309 0.16 0.72 1.44
C VAL A 309 1.10 0.81 0.24
N PRO A 310 1.72 -0.28 -0.23
CA PRO A 310 2.51 -0.24 -1.45
C PRO A 310 1.61 0.06 -2.66
N LEU A 311 2.12 0.90 -3.58
CA LEU A 311 1.43 1.30 -4.81
C LEU A 311 2.22 0.79 -6.02
N ILE A 312 1.56 0.06 -6.91
CA ILE A 312 2.07 -0.33 -8.22
C ILE A 312 1.37 0.53 -9.27
N ASP A 313 2.09 1.55 -9.78
CA ASP A 313 1.57 2.44 -10.82
C ASP A 313 1.98 1.93 -12.21
N VAL A 314 1.02 1.88 -13.11
CA VAL A 314 1.20 1.34 -14.46
C VAL A 314 0.99 2.44 -15.49
N GLY A 315 2.00 2.65 -16.32
CA GLY A 315 1.96 3.62 -17.41
C GLY A 315 2.14 2.95 -18.77
N VAL A 316 1.36 3.40 -19.74
CA VAL A 316 1.55 3.05 -21.16
C VAL A 316 1.68 4.36 -21.93
N ARG A 317 2.68 4.43 -22.79
CA ARG A 317 2.88 5.56 -23.70
C ARG A 317 3.10 5.04 -25.11
N LEU A 318 2.32 5.54 -26.04
CA LEU A 318 2.48 5.30 -27.46
C LEU A 318 2.59 6.66 -28.17
N ASP A 319 3.73 6.91 -28.78
CA ASP A 319 3.98 8.10 -29.59
C ASP A 319 3.87 7.70 -31.06
N ALA A 320 2.94 8.32 -31.78
CA ALA A 320 2.69 8.11 -33.20
C ALA A 320 2.84 9.44 -33.97
N ASP A 321 3.33 9.37 -35.20
CA ASP A 321 3.53 10.53 -36.07
C ASP A 321 2.22 11.09 -36.68
N GLY A 322 1.10 10.39 -36.49
CA GLY A 322 -0.19 10.73 -37.07
C GLY A 322 -0.36 10.40 -38.57
N ALA A 323 0.67 9.83 -39.19
CA ALA A 323 0.70 9.45 -40.61
C ALA A 323 0.77 7.92 -40.79
N GLY A 324 0.63 7.15 -39.71
CA GLY A 324 0.71 5.68 -39.71
C GLY A 324 2.03 5.13 -39.20
N GLY A 325 3.00 6.00 -38.86
CA GLY A 325 4.25 5.62 -38.21
C GLY A 325 4.14 5.66 -36.69
N ILE A 326 4.97 4.87 -36.02
CA ILE A 326 5.10 4.80 -34.56
C ILE A 326 6.53 5.18 -34.20
N ASP A 327 6.68 6.25 -33.43
CA ASP A 327 7.99 6.73 -32.96
C ASP A 327 8.47 5.90 -31.77
N SER A 328 7.60 5.67 -30.79
CA SER A 328 7.94 4.84 -29.63
C SER A 328 6.73 4.25 -28.92
N ILE A 329 6.93 3.05 -28.32
CA ILE A 329 5.97 2.43 -27.43
C ILE A 329 6.70 2.06 -26.14
N TRP A 330 6.19 2.59 -25.03
CA TRP A 330 6.73 2.33 -23.70
C TRP A 330 5.66 1.79 -22.76
N THR A 331 6.04 0.78 -21.97
CA THR A 331 5.31 0.40 -20.77
C THR A 331 6.19 0.60 -19.56
N VAL A 332 5.61 1.13 -18.48
CA VAL A 332 6.34 1.45 -17.25
C VAL A 332 5.57 0.93 -16.07
N VAL A 333 6.25 0.21 -15.17
CA VAL A 333 5.74 -0.21 -13.88
C VAL A 333 6.58 0.45 -12.79
N ASN A 334 5.94 1.24 -11.95
CA ASN A 334 6.55 1.88 -10.80
C ASN A 334 6.03 1.23 -9.52
N THR A 335 6.88 0.57 -8.75
CA THR A 335 6.54 0.17 -7.38
C THR A 335 6.95 1.29 -6.43
N VAL A 336 5.98 1.92 -5.81
CA VAL A 336 6.17 2.99 -4.83
C VAL A 336 6.00 2.42 -3.44
N LEU A 337 7.06 2.46 -2.65
CA LEU A 337 7.08 1.98 -1.27
C LEU A 337 6.96 3.17 -0.29
N PRO A 338 6.16 3.04 0.78
CA PRO A 338 6.03 4.09 1.80
C PRO A 338 7.39 4.45 2.43
N GLY A 339 7.68 5.75 2.48
CA GLY A 339 8.95 6.26 2.98
C GLY A 339 10.08 6.27 1.95
N GLY A 340 9.87 5.73 0.74
CA GLY A 340 10.81 5.72 -0.37
C GLY A 340 10.62 6.89 -1.35
N SER A 341 11.12 6.70 -2.59
CA SER A 341 10.85 7.62 -3.68
C SER A 341 9.40 7.48 -4.16
N SER A 342 8.81 8.57 -4.64
CA SER A 342 7.42 8.65 -5.10
C SER A 342 7.35 8.92 -6.61
N LEU A 343 6.18 8.82 -7.22
CA LEU A 343 5.99 9.19 -8.63
C LEU A 343 6.39 10.65 -8.88
N LEU A 344 6.20 11.56 -7.90
CA LEU A 344 6.65 12.95 -7.97
C LEU A 344 8.18 13.04 -8.00
N SER A 345 8.88 12.43 -7.06
CA SER A 345 10.35 12.50 -7.00
C SER A 345 11.05 11.71 -8.12
N ARG A 346 10.33 10.76 -8.75
CA ARG A 346 10.76 10.02 -9.95
C ARG A 346 10.50 10.80 -11.25
N GLY A 347 9.88 12.00 -11.18
CA GLY A 347 9.58 12.82 -12.36
C GLY A 347 8.49 12.24 -13.28
N VAL A 348 7.61 11.37 -12.76
CA VAL A 348 6.44 10.90 -13.52
C VAL A 348 5.48 12.05 -13.79
N TYR A 349 5.42 13.00 -12.87
CA TYR A 349 4.78 14.31 -12.99
C TYR A 349 5.56 15.34 -12.15
N ASP A 350 5.32 16.62 -12.39
CA ASP A 350 5.87 17.73 -11.59
C ASP A 350 4.75 18.54 -10.93
N MET A 351 5.12 19.50 -10.07
CA MET A 351 4.16 20.32 -9.36
C MET A 351 3.38 21.26 -10.28
N ALA A 352 3.98 21.75 -11.35
CA ALA A 352 3.29 22.62 -12.32
C ALA A 352 2.21 21.83 -13.07
N ALA A 353 2.50 20.60 -13.45
CA ALA A 353 1.52 19.71 -14.07
C ALA A 353 0.40 19.33 -13.11
N LEU A 354 0.71 19.15 -11.80
CA LEU A 354 -0.28 18.90 -10.77
C LEU A 354 -1.20 20.11 -10.55
N GLU A 355 -0.66 21.31 -10.48
CA GLU A 355 -1.43 22.55 -10.37
C GLU A 355 -2.37 22.74 -11.57
N ALA A 356 -1.86 22.49 -12.79
CA ALA A 356 -2.67 22.55 -14.02
C ALA A 356 -3.81 21.51 -14.02
N ALA A 357 -3.54 20.28 -13.55
CA ALA A 357 -4.55 19.23 -13.43
C ALA A 357 -5.61 19.59 -12.38
N SER A 358 -5.21 20.11 -11.23
CA SER A 358 -6.10 20.58 -10.18
C SER A 358 -6.97 21.75 -10.65
N LEU A 359 -6.38 22.73 -11.34
CA LEU A 359 -7.11 23.85 -11.90
C LEU A 359 -8.16 23.38 -12.93
N ARG A 360 -7.80 22.46 -13.81
CA ARG A 360 -8.73 21.87 -14.79
C ARG A 360 -9.92 21.20 -14.12
N ARG A 361 -9.69 20.50 -13.01
CA ARG A 361 -10.76 19.85 -12.24
C ARG A 361 -11.69 20.84 -11.56
N THR A 362 -11.14 21.91 -10.96
CA THR A 362 -11.90 22.87 -10.16
C THR A 362 -12.56 23.97 -11.01
N SER A 363 -11.93 24.38 -12.10
CA SER A 363 -12.40 25.44 -12.98
C SER A 363 -11.85 25.28 -14.40
N GLN A 364 -12.63 24.64 -15.28
CA GLN A 364 -12.27 24.48 -16.69
C GLN A 364 -12.05 25.85 -17.38
N ALA A 365 -12.86 26.87 -17.01
CA ALA A 365 -12.74 28.20 -17.59
C ALA A 365 -11.39 28.88 -17.23
N ALA A 366 -10.97 28.78 -15.96
CA ALA A 366 -9.68 29.32 -15.53
C ALA A 366 -8.50 28.56 -16.15
N TYR A 367 -8.64 27.24 -16.32
CA TYR A 367 -7.64 26.41 -17.02
C TYR A 367 -7.49 26.88 -18.49
N ASP A 368 -8.59 27.06 -19.20
CA ASP A 368 -8.61 27.48 -20.61
C ASP A 368 -8.01 28.89 -20.79
N GLU A 369 -8.27 29.80 -19.82
CA GLU A 369 -7.68 31.14 -19.81
C GLU A 369 -6.14 31.09 -19.64
N GLN A 370 -5.64 30.32 -18.67
CA GLN A 370 -4.21 30.15 -18.44
C GLN A 370 -3.52 29.43 -19.61
N LEU A 371 -4.20 28.48 -20.24
CA LEU A 371 -3.72 27.80 -21.43
C LEU A 371 -3.55 28.78 -22.61
N LYS A 372 -4.54 29.65 -22.86
CA LYS A 372 -4.48 30.70 -23.89
C LYS A 372 -3.38 31.71 -23.61
N ALA A 373 -3.15 32.04 -22.34
CA ALA A 373 -2.09 32.95 -21.90
C ALA A 373 -0.70 32.28 -21.88
N SER A 374 -0.57 31.00 -22.25
CA SER A 374 0.65 30.19 -22.24
C SER A 374 1.34 30.06 -20.88
N TYR A 375 0.59 30.27 -19.79
CA TYR A 375 1.09 30.06 -18.41
C TYR A 375 1.19 28.57 -18.05
N ILE A 376 0.38 27.71 -18.69
CA ILE A 376 0.39 26.25 -18.49
C ILE A 376 0.51 25.54 -19.84
N LYS A 377 1.09 24.32 -19.80
CA LYS A 377 1.11 23.43 -20.97
C LYS A 377 -0.19 22.62 -21.02
N GLY A 378 -0.78 22.50 -22.20
CA GLY A 378 -1.98 21.70 -22.40
C GLY A 378 -1.76 20.22 -22.09
N ILE A 379 -2.76 19.58 -21.51
CA ILE A 379 -2.77 18.13 -21.28
C ILE A 379 -3.33 17.47 -22.55
N LYS A 380 -2.57 16.54 -23.16
CA LYS A 380 -3.10 15.71 -24.28
C LYS A 380 -4.25 14.84 -23.76
N VAL A 381 -5.42 14.96 -24.38
CA VAL A 381 -6.65 14.26 -23.96
C VAL A 381 -6.79 12.90 -24.62
N ASP A 382 -6.46 12.79 -25.92
CA ASP A 382 -6.53 11.54 -26.67
C ASP A 382 -5.17 10.86 -26.72
N ARG A 383 -5.12 9.64 -26.19
CA ARG A 383 -3.93 8.79 -26.25
C ARG A 383 -4.25 7.52 -27.03
N PRO A 384 -3.43 7.16 -28.02
CA PRO A 384 -3.57 5.88 -28.70
C PRO A 384 -3.47 4.74 -27.70
N ALA A 385 -4.33 3.73 -27.82
CA ALA A 385 -4.35 2.58 -26.94
C ALA A 385 -4.53 1.29 -27.75
N VAL A 386 -3.65 0.33 -27.50
CA VAL A 386 -3.64 -0.99 -28.15
C VAL A 386 -3.68 -2.06 -27.07
N ILE A 387 -4.65 -2.98 -27.15
CA ILE A 387 -4.90 -3.99 -26.12
C ILE A 387 -3.65 -4.83 -25.80
N SER A 388 -2.87 -5.24 -26.79
CA SER A 388 -1.65 -6.03 -26.57
C SER A 388 -0.60 -5.31 -25.76
N VAL A 389 -0.46 -3.99 -25.94
CA VAL A 389 0.45 -3.13 -25.12
C VAL A 389 -0.07 -3.03 -23.69
N ASN A 390 -1.40 -2.83 -23.53
CA ASN A 390 -2.02 -2.80 -22.21
C ASN A 390 -1.88 -4.16 -21.48
N MET A 391 -2.02 -5.29 -22.21
CA MET A 391 -1.83 -6.63 -21.65
C MET A 391 -0.40 -6.85 -21.15
N GLN A 392 0.60 -6.41 -21.90
CA GLN A 392 2.00 -6.51 -21.49
C GLN A 392 2.27 -5.67 -20.24
N ALA A 393 1.78 -4.43 -20.19
CA ALA A 393 1.92 -3.56 -19.05
C ALA A 393 1.24 -4.14 -17.80
N ALA A 394 0.02 -4.63 -17.95
CA ALA A 394 -0.75 -5.25 -16.87
C ALA A 394 -0.08 -6.54 -16.37
N ALA A 395 0.40 -7.40 -17.26
CA ALA A 395 1.13 -8.61 -16.89
C ALA A 395 2.41 -8.28 -16.12
N ALA A 396 3.20 -7.30 -16.60
CA ALA A 396 4.41 -6.86 -15.91
C ALA A 396 4.12 -6.30 -14.50
N ALA A 397 2.98 -5.64 -14.29
CA ALA A 397 2.58 -5.11 -12.99
C ALA A 397 2.12 -6.22 -12.03
N VAL A 398 1.36 -7.20 -12.52
CA VAL A 398 0.94 -8.35 -11.71
C VAL A 398 2.12 -9.26 -11.38
N ASP A 399 3.05 -9.47 -12.32
CA ASP A 399 4.31 -10.18 -12.06
C ASP A 399 5.17 -9.46 -11.01
N GLU A 400 5.18 -8.12 -11.02
CA GLU A 400 5.86 -7.32 -9.99
C GLU A 400 5.27 -7.55 -8.60
N PHE A 401 3.95 -7.55 -8.49
CA PHE A 401 3.24 -7.89 -7.26
C PHE A 401 3.55 -9.31 -6.78
N LEU A 402 3.42 -10.30 -7.66
CA LEU A 402 3.67 -11.71 -7.31
C LEU A 402 5.11 -11.95 -6.85
N ALA A 403 6.09 -11.33 -7.51
CA ALA A 403 7.50 -11.45 -7.15
C ALA A 403 7.82 -10.84 -5.77
N ARG A 404 7.04 -9.85 -5.30
CA ARG A 404 7.22 -9.26 -3.96
C ARG A 404 6.47 -10.03 -2.87
N ILE A 405 5.41 -10.76 -3.24
CA ILE A 405 4.71 -11.68 -2.33
C ILE A 405 5.48 -13.00 -2.19
N HIS A 406 6.02 -13.50 -3.30
CA HIS A 406 6.77 -14.75 -3.37
C HIS A 406 8.07 -14.49 -4.13
N PRO A 407 9.16 -14.14 -3.45
CA PRO A 407 10.43 -13.82 -4.10
C PRO A 407 10.96 -15.01 -4.92
N TYR A 408 10.96 -14.88 -6.24
CA TYR A 408 11.47 -15.91 -7.17
C TYR A 408 12.57 -15.39 -8.10
N ARG A 409 12.90 -14.10 -8.00
CA ARG A 409 13.92 -13.47 -8.83
C ARG A 409 15.32 -13.76 -8.32
N VAL A 410 16.27 -13.87 -9.24
CA VAL A 410 17.71 -14.01 -8.92
C VAL A 410 18.24 -12.71 -8.29
N MET A 411 17.84 -11.56 -8.84
CA MET A 411 18.17 -10.25 -8.28
C MET A 411 17.14 -9.85 -7.22
N PRO A 412 17.57 -9.15 -6.14
CA PRO A 412 16.64 -8.70 -5.09
C PRO A 412 15.60 -7.72 -5.65
N ASN A 413 14.39 -7.75 -5.08
CA ASN A 413 13.25 -6.97 -5.55
C ASN A 413 13.48 -5.45 -5.52
N LYS A 414 14.40 -4.93 -4.68
CA LYS A 414 14.80 -3.52 -4.70
C LYS A 414 15.30 -3.03 -6.06
N THR A 415 15.91 -3.92 -6.86
CA THR A 415 16.43 -3.61 -8.21
C THR A 415 15.32 -3.24 -9.20
N PHE A 416 14.08 -3.61 -8.89
CA PHE A 416 12.93 -3.51 -9.77
C PHE A 416 11.89 -2.47 -9.29
N ALA A 417 12.32 -1.42 -8.60
CA ALA A 417 11.42 -0.36 -8.16
C ALA A 417 10.81 0.42 -9.35
N ILE A 418 11.55 0.52 -10.46
CA ILE A 418 11.07 1.07 -11.73
C ILE A 418 11.44 0.08 -12.83
N ARG A 419 10.46 -0.39 -13.60
CA ARG A 419 10.65 -1.25 -14.76
C ARG A 419 10.13 -0.54 -15.99
N ARG A 420 10.98 -0.38 -17.01
CA ARG A 420 10.63 0.26 -18.29
C ARG A 420 10.88 -0.73 -19.42
N PHE A 421 9.91 -0.87 -20.29
CA PHE A 421 10.00 -1.71 -21.45
C PHE A 421 9.70 -0.86 -22.68
N CYS A 422 10.66 -0.82 -23.61
CA CYS A 422 10.51 -0.21 -24.92
C CYS A 422 10.20 -1.31 -25.94
N LEU A 423 9.05 -1.25 -26.59
CA LEU A 423 8.67 -2.23 -27.59
C LEU A 423 9.27 -1.95 -28.96
N THR A 424 9.65 -0.70 -29.21
CA THR A 424 10.31 -0.29 -30.47
C THR A 424 11.82 -0.51 -30.45
N ASP A 425 12.43 -0.52 -29.25
CA ASP A 425 13.85 -0.76 -29.06
C ASP A 425 14.07 -1.58 -27.77
N PRO A 426 14.15 -2.92 -27.86
CA PRO A 426 14.33 -3.77 -26.69
C PRO A 426 15.63 -3.49 -25.90
N ASP A 427 16.65 -2.93 -26.52
CA ASP A 427 17.92 -2.60 -25.84
C ASP A 427 17.75 -1.37 -24.91
N ALA A 428 16.68 -0.60 -25.06
CA ALA A 428 16.31 0.50 -24.18
C ALA A 428 15.55 0.05 -22.92
N ASN A 429 15.32 -1.25 -22.73
CA ASN A 429 14.68 -1.78 -21.51
C ASN A 429 15.53 -1.47 -20.27
N GLU A 430 14.85 -1.07 -19.18
CA GLU A 430 15.55 -0.61 -17.98
C GLU A 430 14.85 -1.07 -16.70
N ASN A 431 15.67 -1.52 -15.73
CA ASN A 431 15.23 -1.69 -14.34
C ASN A 431 16.07 -0.76 -13.45
N LYS A 432 15.41 -0.10 -12.50
CA LYS A 432 16.08 0.82 -11.56
C LYS A 432 15.65 0.55 -10.12
N GLU A 433 16.59 0.72 -9.20
CA GLU A 433 16.30 0.82 -7.78
C GLU A 433 15.54 2.11 -7.47
N GLU A 434 14.91 2.16 -6.29
CA GLU A 434 14.30 3.40 -5.84
C GLU A 434 15.38 4.47 -5.56
N GLY A 435 15.04 5.72 -5.84
CA GLY A 435 15.88 6.87 -5.48
C GLY A 435 15.73 7.27 -4.01
N SER A 436 16.23 8.46 -3.68
CA SER A 436 16.08 9.05 -2.35
C SER A 436 14.61 9.20 -1.95
N ALA A 437 14.35 9.19 -0.64
CA ALA A 437 13.02 9.44 -0.09
C ALA A 437 12.42 10.75 -0.60
N CYS A 438 11.13 10.73 -0.94
CA CYS A 438 10.42 11.91 -1.36
C CYS A 438 10.12 12.83 -0.16
N SER A 439 10.71 14.04 -0.14
CA SER A 439 10.52 14.99 0.96
C SER A 439 9.06 15.46 1.12
N VAL A 440 8.27 15.44 0.04
CA VAL A 440 6.85 15.81 0.07
C VAL A 440 6.02 14.71 0.71
N MET A 441 6.19 13.46 0.26
CA MET A 441 5.40 12.31 0.73
C MET A 441 5.82 11.86 2.14
N SER A 442 7.07 12.05 2.53
CA SER A 442 7.56 11.72 3.87
C SER A 442 6.82 12.46 4.99
N ARG A 443 6.26 13.65 4.70
CA ARG A 443 5.47 14.42 5.67
C ARG A 443 4.16 13.74 6.07
N SER A 444 3.65 12.86 5.23
CA SER A 444 2.40 12.12 5.46
C SER A 444 2.66 10.66 5.83
N LEU A 445 3.91 10.26 6.11
CA LEU A 445 4.25 8.86 6.37
C LEU A 445 3.60 8.35 7.65
N GLY A 446 2.72 7.35 7.53
CA GLY A 446 2.09 6.70 8.67
C GLY A 446 1.17 7.60 9.51
N THR A 447 0.61 8.66 8.92
CA THR A 447 -0.30 9.59 9.63
C THR A 447 -1.68 9.01 9.86
N GLY A 448 -2.12 8.03 9.06
CA GLY A 448 -3.47 7.47 9.15
C GLY A 448 -4.57 8.51 8.85
N ASP A 449 -5.66 8.45 9.60
CA ASP A 449 -6.77 9.40 9.50
C ASP A 449 -6.39 10.74 10.13
N GLN A 450 -5.91 11.65 9.29
CA GLN A 450 -5.54 13.01 9.65
C GLN A 450 -6.63 13.98 9.17
N MET A 451 -6.95 15.00 9.96
CA MET A 451 -7.86 16.05 9.54
C MET A 451 -7.10 17.34 9.17
N PRO A 452 -7.35 17.95 8.01
CA PRO A 452 -8.22 17.46 6.93
C PRO A 452 -7.68 16.16 6.33
N PHE A 453 -8.58 15.33 5.76
CA PHE A 453 -8.23 13.99 5.29
C PHE A 453 -7.05 14.03 4.30
N LEU A 454 -6.02 13.20 4.53
CA LEU A 454 -4.73 13.23 3.81
C LEU A 454 -4.03 14.60 3.80
N GLY A 455 -4.35 15.51 4.73
CA GLY A 455 -3.84 16.88 4.73
C GLY A 455 -4.32 17.70 3.51
N MET A 456 -5.47 17.37 2.94
CA MET A 456 -6.05 18.04 1.78
C MET A 456 -7.38 18.72 2.17
N PRO A 457 -7.43 20.08 2.25
CA PRO A 457 -8.64 20.78 2.67
C PRO A 457 -9.89 20.44 1.83
N ASN A 458 -9.72 20.12 0.56
CA ASN A 458 -10.82 19.78 -0.35
C ASN A 458 -11.42 18.39 -0.11
N LEU A 459 -10.86 17.60 0.82
CA LEU A 459 -11.35 16.28 1.21
C LEU A 459 -11.98 16.30 2.62
N GLY A 460 -12.25 17.43 3.20
CA GLY A 460 -12.65 17.58 4.60
C GLY A 460 -14.10 17.99 4.84
N ASP A 461 -14.91 18.05 3.81
CA ASP A 461 -16.35 18.41 3.92
C ASP A 461 -17.25 17.22 3.61
#